data_305d17e67d3782e5379c5abecf86e194
#
_entry.id   305d17e67d3782e5379c5abecf86e194
#
_cell.length_a   1.000
_cell.length_b   1.000
_cell.length_c   1.000
_cell.angle_alpha   90.00
_cell.angle_beta   90.00
_cell.angle_gamma   90.00
#
_symmetry.space_group_name_H-M   'P 1'
#
loop_
_entity.id
_entity.type
_entity.pdbx_description
1 polymer ?
#
loop_
_entity_poly.entity_id
_entity_poly.type
_entity_poly.pdbx_seq_one_letter_code
_entity_poly.pdbx_strand_id
1 'polypeptide(L)'
;MFQLRAAFSEQVEWRTSAEAARAFFNDLKNFVELMPGVERITADAEGIARWLIRAEVPVVGAIRQAFAVSQSVDEPARIEWSPAAGESKNFLRYTASFEERGDTTRIRIEQRVELRRNSARELHVLAGLAGEGRLSAALQKGVTEMVQSFLKNARARLEKQ
;
A
#
# COMPACT_ATOMS: atom_id res chain seq x y z
N MET A 1 -6.79 -3.40 -23.59
CA MET A 1 -6.43 -3.89 -22.25
C MET A 1 -7.02 -2.97 -21.20
N PHE A 2 -7.61 -3.53 -20.16
CA PHE A 2 -8.18 -2.78 -19.06
C PHE A 2 -7.11 -2.58 -17.97
N GLN A 3 -6.91 -1.32 -17.53
CA GLN A 3 -5.86 -0.98 -16.59
C GLN A 3 -6.31 0.09 -15.62
N LEU A 4 -6.12 -0.15 -14.31
CA LEU A 4 -6.40 0.82 -13.26
C LEU A 4 -5.11 1.16 -12.53
N ARG A 5 -4.91 2.44 -12.21
CA ARG A 5 -3.73 2.92 -11.51
C ARG A 5 -4.12 3.88 -10.40
N ALA A 6 -3.38 3.80 -9.30
CA ALA A 6 -3.46 4.77 -8.21
C ALA A 6 -2.06 5.00 -7.65
N ALA A 7 -1.81 6.22 -7.20
CA ALA A 7 -0.54 6.58 -6.60
C ALA A 7 -0.77 7.50 -5.41
N PHE A 8 0.08 7.33 -4.39
CA PHE A 8 0.08 8.18 -3.20
C PHE A 8 1.53 8.55 -2.88
N SER A 9 1.76 9.82 -2.56
CA SER A 9 3.07 10.30 -2.14
C SER A 9 2.87 11.37 -1.08
N GLU A 10 3.56 11.25 0.05
CA GLU A 10 3.49 12.22 1.13
C GLU A 10 4.80 12.26 1.89
N GLN A 11 5.14 13.43 2.42
CA GLN A 11 6.28 13.63 3.29
C GLN A 11 5.77 14.15 4.62
N VAL A 12 6.19 13.49 5.70
CA VAL A 12 5.81 13.85 7.07
C VAL A 12 7.05 14.01 7.92
N GLU A 13 6.91 14.72 9.04
CA GLU A 13 7.98 14.85 10.03
C GLU A 13 7.39 14.56 11.39
N TRP A 14 7.86 13.48 12.02
CA TRP A 14 7.33 12.99 13.31
C TRP A 14 8.41 12.93 14.37
N ARG A 15 7.99 13.05 15.62
CA ARG A 15 8.88 12.94 16.78
C ARG A 15 9.17 11.47 17.07
N THR A 16 10.13 10.93 16.37
CA THR A 16 10.61 9.56 16.50
C THR A 16 12.01 9.48 15.89
N SER A 17 12.77 8.43 16.23
CA SER A 17 14.06 8.19 15.60
C SER A 17 13.88 7.56 14.22
N ALA A 18 14.88 7.70 13.36
CA ALA A 18 14.89 7.03 12.06
C ALA A 18 14.85 5.51 12.23
N GLU A 19 15.55 4.98 13.21
CA GLU A 19 15.56 3.54 13.50
C GLU A 19 14.18 3.03 13.89
N ALA A 20 13.48 3.72 14.80
CA ALA A 20 12.14 3.35 15.23
C ALA A 20 11.14 3.44 14.08
N ALA A 21 11.22 4.51 13.28
CA ALA A 21 10.35 4.71 12.12
C ALA A 21 10.56 3.58 11.09
N ARG A 22 11.82 3.29 10.76
CA ARG A 22 12.14 2.23 9.83
C ARG A 22 11.62 0.87 10.29
N ALA A 23 11.87 0.53 11.55
CA ALA A 23 11.40 -0.73 12.11
C ALA A 23 9.88 -0.84 12.03
N PHE A 24 9.17 0.26 12.30
CA PHE A 24 7.72 0.30 12.22
C PHE A 24 7.21 0.07 10.80
N PHE A 25 7.74 0.81 9.82
CA PHE A 25 7.31 0.69 8.43
C PHE A 25 7.76 -0.59 7.76
N ASN A 26 8.76 -1.27 8.31
CA ASN A 26 9.22 -2.55 7.78
C ASN A 26 8.50 -3.75 8.41
N ASP A 27 7.74 -3.55 9.45
CA ASP A 27 6.96 -4.61 10.09
C ASP A 27 5.56 -4.67 9.46
N LEU A 28 5.35 -5.68 8.63
CA LEU A 28 4.09 -5.84 7.88
C LEU A 28 2.86 -6.03 8.76
N LYS A 29 3.03 -6.45 10.01
CA LYS A 29 1.91 -6.58 10.95
C LYS A 29 1.25 -5.24 11.23
N ASN A 30 2.03 -4.16 11.19
CA ASN A 30 1.51 -2.81 11.42
C ASN A 30 0.52 -2.40 10.32
N PHE A 31 0.74 -2.86 9.09
CA PHE A 31 -0.19 -2.58 7.99
C PHE A 31 -1.52 -3.31 8.20
N VAL A 32 -1.48 -4.57 8.66
CA VAL A 32 -2.71 -5.32 8.94
C VAL A 32 -3.51 -4.67 10.07
N GLU A 33 -2.82 -4.22 11.12
CA GLU A 33 -3.46 -3.61 12.28
C GLU A 33 -4.00 -2.20 12.03
N LEU A 34 -3.28 -1.41 11.24
CA LEU A 34 -3.49 0.05 11.20
C LEU A 34 -3.95 0.59 9.85
N MET A 35 -3.88 -0.19 8.78
CA MET A 35 -4.34 0.25 7.46
C MET A 35 -5.70 -0.36 7.14
N PRO A 36 -6.76 0.45 7.10
CA PRO A 36 -8.09 -0.06 6.76
C PRO A 36 -8.08 -0.72 5.38
N GLY A 37 -8.76 -1.84 5.25
CA GLY A 37 -8.83 -2.56 3.98
C GLY A 37 -7.79 -3.65 3.82
N VAL A 38 -6.69 -3.61 4.57
CA VAL A 38 -5.72 -4.71 4.57
C VAL A 38 -6.25 -5.80 5.50
N GLU A 39 -6.76 -6.87 4.92
CA GLU A 39 -7.34 -7.95 5.70
C GLU A 39 -6.30 -8.93 6.21
N ARG A 40 -5.26 -9.17 5.41
CA ARG A 40 -4.25 -10.19 5.75
C ARG A 40 -2.98 -9.95 4.95
N ILE A 41 -1.85 -10.24 5.57
CA ILE A 41 -0.55 -10.32 4.89
C ILE A 41 0.10 -11.62 5.34
N THR A 42 0.48 -12.47 4.39
CA THR A 42 1.19 -13.72 4.66
C THR A 42 2.53 -13.69 3.95
N ALA A 43 3.59 -14.12 4.63
CA ALA A 43 4.93 -14.19 4.04
C ALA A 43 5.36 -15.66 3.94
N ASP A 44 5.99 -16.02 2.82
CA ASP A 44 6.50 -17.37 2.64
C ASP A 44 8.01 -17.46 2.93
N ALA A 45 8.57 -18.65 2.82
CA ALA A 45 9.98 -18.89 3.09
C ALA A 45 10.92 -18.21 2.08
N GLU A 46 10.40 -17.82 0.92
CA GLU A 46 11.18 -17.14 -0.11
C GLU A 46 11.17 -15.61 0.03
N GLY A 47 10.48 -15.10 1.04
CA GLY A 47 10.42 -13.67 1.29
C GLY A 47 9.33 -12.95 0.50
N ILE A 48 8.43 -13.67 -0.12
CA ILE A 48 7.29 -13.07 -0.83
C ILE A 48 6.16 -12.84 0.16
N ALA A 49 5.72 -11.61 0.26
CA ALA A 49 4.58 -11.23 1.10
C ALA A 49 3.34 -11.05 0.21
N ARG A 50 2.25 -11.70 0.60
CA ARG A 50 0.97 -11.60 -0.12
C ARG A 50 -0.01 -10.82 0.71
N TRP A 51 -0.45 -9.69 0.16
CA TRP A 51 -1.39 -8.78 0.79
C TRP A 51 -2.78 -9.06 0.23
N LEU A 52 -3.75 -9.27 1.10
CA LEU A 52 -5.15 -9.33 0.71
C LEU A 52 -5.80 -8.00 1.11
N ILE A 53 -6.24 -7.24 0.11
CA ILE A 53 -6.81 -5.91 0.31
C ILE A 53 -8.25 -5.89 -0.17
N ARG A 54 -9.14 -5.35 0.68
CA ARG A 54 -10.55 -5.17 0.38
C ARG A 54 -10.83 -3.69 0.12
N ALA A 55 -11.54 -3.39 -0.96
CA ALA A 55 -11.96 -2.03 -1.29
C ALA A 55 -13.45 -2.02 -1.65
N GLU A 56 -14.15 -0.94 -1.27
CA GLU A 56 -15.52 -0.71 -1.70
C GLU A 56 -15.51 0.10 -2.98
N VAL A 57 -16.21 -0.39 -4.00
CA VAL A 57 -16.27 0.24 -5.31
C VAL A 57 -17.71 0.58 -5.63
N PRO A 58 -18.04 1.83 -6.03
CA PRO A 58 -19.40 2.21 -6.39
C PRO A 58 -19.99 1.27 -7.43
N VAL A 59 -21.27 0.90 -7.26
CA VAL A 59 -22.03 0.00 -8.13
C VAL A 59 -21.59 -1.46 -8.00
N VAL A 60 -20.32 -1.73 -7.77
CA VAL A 60 -19.75 -3.08 -7.73
C VAL A 60 -19.83 -3.71 -6.34
N GLY A 61 -19.61 -2.91 -5.28
CA GLY A 61 -19.54 -3.39 -3.90
C GLY A 61 -18.11 -3.71 -3.49
N ALA A 62 -17.95 -4.68 -2.58
CA ALA A 62 -16.64 -5.05 -2.08
C ALA A 62 -15.86 -5.88 -3.10
N ILE A 63 -14.62 -5.45 -3.37
CA ILE A 63 -13.67 -6.19 -4.19
C ILE A 63 -12.44 -6.50 -3.34
N ARG A 64 -12.01 -7.76 -3.36
CA ARG A 64 -10.77 -8.21 -2.71
C ARG A 64 -9.73 -8.55 -3.76
N GLN A 65 -8.53 -8.01 -3.58
CA GLN A 65 -7.41 -8.26 -4.49
C GLN A 65 -6.18 -8.67 -3.71
N ALA A 66 -5.46 -9.65 -4.23
CA ALA A 66 -4.21 -10.12 -3.64
C ALA A 66 -3.03 -9.53 -4.40
N PHE A 67 -2.04 -9.05 -3.65
CA PHE A 67 -0.81 -8.47 -4.21
C PHE A 67 0.39 -9.22 -3.65
N ALA A 68 1.24 -9.74 -4.52
CA ALA A 68 2.48 -10.40 -4.13
C ALA A 68 3.64 -9.43 -4.29
N VAL A 69 4.38 -9.20 -3.20
CA VAL A 69 5.52 -8.27 -3.18
C VAL A 69 6.73 -8.94 -2.54
N SER A 70 7.92 -8.47 -2.92
CA SER A 70 9.15 -8.85 -2.26
C SER A 70 9.96 -7.59 -1.95
N GLN A 71 10.78 -7.66 -0.89
CA GLN A 71 11.57 -6.50 -0.51
C GLN A 71 12.74 -6.31 -1.48
N SER A 72 12.74 -5.19 -2.19
CA SER A 72 13.77 -4.87 -3.18
C SER A 72 14.85 -3.96 -2.64
N VAL A 73 14.56 -3.18 -1.59
CA VAL A 73 15.54 -2.34 -0.90
C VAL A 73 15.34 -2.51 0.61
N ASP A 74 16.44 -2.76 1.32
CA ASP A 74 16.44 -2.90 2.78
C ASP A 74 17.70 -2.23 3.33
N GLU A 75 17.66 -0.91 3.42
CA GLU A 75 18.75 -0.07 3.89
C GLU A 75 18.32 0.75 5.11
N PRO A 76 19.25 1.24 5.94
CA PRO A 76 18.89 2.05 7.11
C PRO A 76 18.04 3.28 6.79
N ALA A 77 18.28 3.91 5.63
CA ALA A 77 17.58 5.14 5.26
C ALA A 77 16.41 4.90 4.30
N ARG A 78 16.23 3.67 3.79
CA ARG A 78 15.21 3.39 2.78
C ARG A 78 14.81 1.93 2.73
N ILE A 79 13.51 1.70 2.64
CA ILE A 79 12.96 0.37 2.37
C ILE A 79 12.05 0.45 1.14
N GLU A 80 12.00 -0.62 0.37
CA GLU A 80 11.11 -0.74 -0.78
C GLU A 80 10.61 -2.16 -0.92
N TRP A 81 9.29 -2.29 -1.11
CA TRP A 81 8.64 -3.53 -1.46
C TRP A 81 8.10 -3.38 -2.87
N SER A 82 8.46 -4.29 -3.74
CA SER A 82 8.15 -4.25 -5.17
C SER A 82 7.34 -5.47 -5.59
N PRO A 83 6.62 -5.40 -6.72
CA PRO A 83 5.90 -6.57 -7.21
C PRO A 83 6.83 -7.77 -7.31
N ALA A 84 6.36 -8.93 -6.86
CA ALA A 84 7.13 -10.17 -6.91
C ALA A 84 7.37 -10.58 -8.38
N ALA A 85 8.47 -11.28 -8.63
CA ALA A 85 8.78 -11.77 -9.95
C ALA A 85 7.64 -12.67 -10.45
N GLY A 86 7.25 -12.49 -11.71
CA GLY A 86 6.16 -13.26 -12.32
C GLY A 86 4.76 -12.69 -12.10
N GLU A 87 4.62 -11.64 -11.29
CA GLU A 87 3.33 -10.99 -11.13
C GLU A 87 2.92 -10.29 -12.43
N SER A 88 1.69 -10.53 -12.88
CA SER A 88 1.21 -10.03 -14.17
C SER A 88 -0.11 -9.25 -14.10
N LYS A 89 -0.79 -9.25 -12.95
CA LYS A 89 -2.13 -8.69 -12.83
C LYS A 89 -2.26 -7.60 -11.77
N ASN A 90 -1.71 -7.82 -10.59
CA ASN A 90 -1.87 -6.90 -9.45
C ASN A 90 -0.49 -6.45 -8.98
N PHE A 91 -0.21 -5.17 -9.16
CA PHE A 91 1.10 -4.60 -8.86
C PHE A 91 0.98 -3.63 -7.69
N LEU A 92 1.73 -3.88 -6.64
CA LEU A 92 1.84 -2.99 -5.48
C LEU A 92 3.32 -2.67 -5.27
N ARG A 93 3.63 -1.38 -5.20
CA ARG A 93 4.97 -0.91 -4.85
C ARG A 93 4.84 0.07 -3.69
N TYR A 94 5.66 -0.14 -2.69
CA TYR A 94 5.68 0.68 -1.49
C TYR A 94 7.12 1.06 -1.17
N THR A 95 7.37 2.37 -0.96
CA THR A 95 8.69 2.89 -0.62
C THR A 95 8.57 3.82 0.57
N ALA A 96 9.48 3.71 1.52
CA ALA A 96 9.61 4.64 2.63
C ALA A 96 11.08 5.02 2.81
N SER A 97 11.34 6.33 2.96
CA SER A 97 12.67 6.87 3.20
C SER A 97 12.68 7.62 4.53
N PHE A 98 13.81 7.60 5.23
CA PHE A 98 13.94 8.13 6.58
C PHE A 98 15.16 9.03 6.70
N GLU A 99 14.96 10.26 7.15
CA GLU A 99 16.03 11.22 7.42
C GLU A 99 15.88 11.80 8.81
N GLU A 100 16.81 11.49 9.70
CA GLU A 100 16.77 11.97 11.08
C GLU A 100 17.18 13.45 11.14
N ARG A 101 16.40 14.25 11.89
CA ARG A 101 16.61 15.68 12.03
C ARG A 101 16.44 16.08 13.50
N GLY A 102 17.49 15.91 14.29
CA GLY A 102 17.41 16.19 15.73
C GLY A 102 16.50 15.18 16.42
N ASP A 103 15.42 15.66 17.03
CA ASP A 103 14.44 14.82 17.73
C ASP A 103 13.29 14.36 16.83
N THR A 104 13.33 14.70 15.55
CA THR A 104 12.32 14.29 14.58
C THR A 104 12.94 13.46 13.46
N THR A 105 12.10 12.77 12.71
CA THR A 105 12.48 12.07 11.51
C THR A 105 11.56 12.49 10.37
N ARG A 106 12.15 12.88 9.26
CA ARG A 106 11.42 13.14 8.03
C ARG A 106 11.22 11.81 7.32
N ILE A 107 9.96 11.49 7.02
CA ILE A 107 9.57 10.23 6.40
C ILE A 107 8.87 10.56 5.09
N ARG A 108 9.38 9.99 4.01
CA ARG A 108 8.74 10.11 2.69
C ARG A 108 8.16 8.77 2.31
N ILE A 109 6.87 8.75 1.98
CA ILE A 109 6.15 7.54 1.65
C ILE A 109 5.61 7.65 0.25
N GLU A 110 5.81 6.60 -0.55
CA GLU A 110 5.23 6.49 -1.87
C GLU A 110 4.57 5.12 -1.99
N GLN A 111 3.36 5.09 -2.52
CA GLN A 111 2.66 3.85 -2.80
C GLN A 111 2.03 3.91 -4.18
N ARG A 112 2.19 2.84 -4.95
CA ARG A 112 1.62 2.73 -6.28
C ARG A 112 0.90 1.41 -6.40
N VAL A 113 -0.28 1.45 -6.99
CA VAL A 113 -1.11 0.28 -7.23
C VAL A 113 -1.51 0.28 -8.69
N GLU A 114 -1.39 -0.88 -9.33
CA GLU A 114 -1.84 -1.06 -10.71
C GLU A 114 -2.56 -2.40 -10.83
N LEU A 115 -3.72 -2.38 -11.47
CA LEU A 115 -4.47 -3.58 -11.77
C LEU A 115 -4.57 -3.69 -13.29
N ARG A 116 -4.19 -4.85 -13.85
CA ARG A 116 -4.24 -5.13 -15.29
C ARG A 116 -5.14 -6.32 -15.56
N ARG A 117 -6.06 -6.16 -16.51
CA ARG A 117 -6.97 -7.22 -16.95
C ARG A 117 -7.19 -7.06 -18.46
N ASN A 118 -7.70 -8.11 -19.11
CA ASN A 118 -8.08 -8.01 -20.52
C ASN A 118 -9.34 -7.17 -20.66
N SER A 119 -10.24 -7.24 -19.67
CA SER A 119 -11.46 -6.46 -19.64
C SER A 119 -11.85 -6.16 -18.19
N ALA A 120 -12.75 -5.18 -17.99
CA ALA A 120 -13.28 -4.85 -16.67
C ALA A 120 -13.98 -6.04 -16.00
N ARG A 121 -14.59 -6.92 -16.78
CA ARG A 121 -15.30 -8.10 -16.27
C ARG A 121 -14.38 -9.09 -15.55
N GLU A 122 -13.11 -9.14 -15.92
CA GLU A 122 -12.14 -10.00 -15.24
C GLU A 122 -11.84 -9.54 -13.82
N LEU A 123 -12.06 -8.24 -13.53
CA LEU A 123 -11.92 -7.71 -12.19
C LEU A 123 -13.14 -8.07 -11.36
N HIS A 124 -14.32 -7.82 -11.90
CA HIS A 124 -15.60 -8.15 -11.28
C HIS A 124 -16.69 -8.09 -12.36
N VAL A 125 -17.68 -8.97 -12.28
CA VAL A 125 -18.75 -9.06 -13.28
C VAL A 125 -19.49 -7.73 -13.46
N LEU A 126 -19.62 -6.93 -12.40
CA LEU A 126 -20.30 -5.64 -12.44
C LEU A 126 -19.40 -4.46 -12.78
N ALA A 127 -18.07 -4.69 -12.88
CA ALA A 127 -17.13 -3.61 -13.13
C ALA A 127 -17.33 -2.91 -14.47
N GLY A 128 -17.79 -3.67 -15.49
CA GLY A 128 -18.09 -3.10 -16.80
C GLY A 128 -19.18 -2.04 -16.77
N LEU A 129 -20.08 -2.10 -15.78
CA LEU A 129 -21.17 -1.13 -15.64
C LEU A 129 -20.69 0.20 -15.09
N ALA A 130 -19.66 0.19 -14.27
CA ALA A 130 -19.11 1.41 -13.66
C ALA A 130 -18.26 2.23 -14.63
N GLY A 131 -17.57 1.56 -15.56
CA GLY A 131 -16.64 2.19 -16.49
C GLY A 131 -15.25 2.41 -15.90
N GLU A 132 -14.24 2.45 -16.76
CA GLU A 132 -12.83 2.56 -16.34
C GLU A 132 -12.54 3.85 -15.55
N GLY A 133 -13.11 4.97 -15.98
CA GLY A 133 -12.91 6.26 -15.32
C GLY A 133 -13.40 6.28 -13.88
N ARG A 134 -14.58 5.71 -13.61
CA ARG A 134 -15.13 5.62 -12.26
C ARG A 134 -14.34 4.65 -11.40
N LEU A 135 -13.91 3.53 -11.98
CA LEU A 135 -13.11 2.54 -11.26
C LEU A 135 -11.74 3.10 -10.89
N SER A 136 -11.10 3.84 -11.80
CA SER A 136 -9.83 4.50 -11.52
C SER A 136 -9.96 5.55 -10.42
N ALA A 137 -11.01 6.37 -10.46
CA ALA A 137 -11.27 7.37 -9.44
C ALA A 137 -11.54 6.71 -8.07
N ALA A 138 -12.30 5.61 -8.05
CA ALA A 138 -12.57 4.87 -6.81
C ALA A 138 -11.30 4.25 -6.25
N LEU A 139 -10.45 3.68 -7.11
CA LEU A 139 -9.18 3.10 -6.67
C LEU A 139 -8.27 4.18 -6.08
N GLN A 140 -8.13 5.33 -6.76
CA GLN A 140 -7.31 6.44 -6.26
C GLN A 140 -7.82 6.95 -4.92
N LYS A 141 -9.12 7.14 -4.78
CA LYS A 141 -9.73 7.58 -3.53
C LYS A 141 -9.48 6.56 -2.42
N GLY A 142 -9.69 5.28 -2.71
CA GLY A 142 -9.49 4.21 -1.75
C GLY A 142 -8.05 4.12 -1.27
N VAL A 143 -7.08 4.18 -2.18
CA VAL A 143 -5.65 4.15 -1.83
C VAL A 143 -5.30 5.37 -0.96
N THR A 144 -5.74 6.56 -1.36
CA THR A 144 -5.48 7.79 -0.60
C THR A 144 -6.02 7.68 0.82
N GLU A 145 -7.27 7.27 1.00
CA GLU A 145 -7.89 7.14 2.31
C GLU A 145 -7.22 6.08 3.19
N MET A 146 -6.87 4.94 2.60
CA MET A 146 -6.19 3.87 3.32
C MET A 146 -4.84 4.31 3.84
N VAL A 147 -4.03 4.94 2.99
CA VAL A 147 -2.68 5.36 3.39
C VAL A 147 -2.73 6.51 4.38
N GLN A 148 -3.63 7.48 4.18
CA GLN A 148 -3.80 8.59 5.13
C GLN A 148 -4.24 8.09 6.51
N SER A 149 -5.16 7.14 6.57
CA SER A 149 -5.58 6.53 7.83
C SER A 149 -4.43 5.78 8.49
N PHE A 150 -3.67 5.04 7.70
CA PHE A 150 -2.49 4.34 8.21
C PHE A 150 -1.46 5.31 8.79
N LEU A 151 -1.17 6.41 8.09
CA LEU A 151 -0.21 7.40 8.56
C LEU A 151 -0.65 8.06 9.86
N LYS A 152 -1.94 8.37 9.98
CA LYS A 152 -2.49 8.92 11.22
C LYS A 152 -2.29 7.96 12.39
N ASN A 153 -2.59 6.68 12.19
CA ASN A 153 -2.45 5.66 13.20
C ASN A 153 -0.97 5.39 13.53
N ALA A 154 -0.12 5.39 12.51
CA ALA A 154 1.32 5.19 12.66
C ALA A 154 1.94 6.33 13.48
N ARG A 155 1.57 7.56 13.19
CA ARG A 155 2.05 8.73 13.94
C ARG A 155 1.71 8.62 15.42
N ALA A 156 0.45 8.28 15.70
CA ALA A 156 0.00 8.15 17.09
C ALA A 156 0.80 7.10 17.84
N ARG A 157 1.15 5.99 17.19
CA ARG A 157 1.92 4.92 17.80
C ARG A 157 3.39 5.27 17.98
N LEU A 158 4.01 5.87 16.96
CA LEU A 158 5.44 6.21 17.00
C LEU A 158 5.74 7.38 17.93
N GLU A 159 4.90 8.40 18.00
CA GLU A 159 5.12 9.56 18.85
C GLU A 159 4.85 9.31 20.32
N LYS A 160 4.25 8.17 20.67
CA LYS A 160 4.03 7.78 22.06
C LYS A 160 5.23 7.08 22.71
N GLN A 161 6.20 6.69 21.91
CA GLN A 161 7.39 5.99 22.38
C GLN A 161 8.44 6.92 22.98
#